data_837eeee04b3e5b6f42d85d81c5925047
#
_entry.id   837eeee04b3e5b6f42d85d81c5925047
#
_cell.length_a   1.000
_cell.length_b   1.000
_cell.length_c   1.000
_cell.angle_alpha   90.00
_cell.angle_beta   90.00
_cell.angle_gamma   90.00
#
_symmetry.space_group_name_H-M   'P 1'
#
loop_
_entity.id
_entity.type
_entity.pdbx_description
1 polymer ?
#
loop_
_entity_poly.entity_id
_entity_poly.type
_entity_poly.pdbx_seq_one_letter_code
_entity_poly.pdbx_strand_id
1 'polypeptide(L)'
;MGVLLSIETTKPKNEILDFGKQLAMQVAASSPIAIDEESLDQNILQKEKEIIIEELKNSGKDTKIVEKISIGKLNKFIADNTLLNQEWIMEPKKKVKDVLKEVAGKYKIEIKEFIRFKVGEGV
;
A
#
# COMPACT_ATOMS: atom_id res chain seq x y z
N MET A 1 -17.50 -8.72 -0.54
CA MET A 1 -16.05 -8.51 -0.52
C MET A 1 -15.44 -9.25 0.67
N GLY A 2 -14.35 -9.95 0.46
CA GLY A 2 -13.63 -10.65 1.51
C GLY A 2 -12.17 -10.29 1.54
N VAL A 3 -11.58 -10.26 2.74
CA VAL A 3 -10.14 -10.01 2.92
C VAL A 3 -9.57 -11.06 3.86
N LEU A 4 -8.47 -11.68 3.45
CA LEU A 4 -7.67 -12.56 4.28
C LEU A 4 -6.34 -11.87 4.54
N LEU A 5 -5.91 -11.84 5.78
CA LEU A 5 -4.69 -11.15 6.20
C LEU A 5 -3.89 -12.05 7.14
N SER A 6 -2.61 -12.25 6.80
CA SER A 6 -1.69 -13.03 7.63
C SER A 6 -0.72 -12.09 8.35
N ILE A 7 -0.74 -12.13 9.68
CA ILE A 7 0.12 -11.31 10.54
C ILE A 7 0.92 -12.24 11.44
N GLU A 8 2.24 -12.05 11.44
CA GLU A 8 3.14 -12.70 12.40
C GLU A 8 3.45 -11.70 13.52
N THR A 9 3.19 -12.10 14.76
CA THR A 9 3.38 -11.22 15.89
C THR A 9 3.71 -11.98 17.17
N THR A 10 4.47 -11.33 18.06
CA THR A 10 4.71 -11.80 19.42
C THR A 10 3.68 -11.24 20.41
N LYS A 11 2.83 -10.31 19.96
CA LYS A 11 1.78 -9.73 20.78
C LYS A 11 0.66 -10.75 21.03
N PRO A 12 0.05 -10.80 22.25
CA PRO A 12 -1.05 -11.72 22.52
C PRO A 12 -2.21 -11.54 21.54
N LYS A 13 -2.80 -12.65 21.12
CA LYS A 13 -3.86 -12.68 20.10
C LYS A 13 -5.04 -11.76 20.43
N ASN A 14 -5.46 -11.74 21.68
CA ASN A 14 -6.58 -10.89 22.13
C ASN A 14 -6.28 -9.39 22.04
N GLU A 15 -5.01 -9.01 22.08
CA GLU A 15 -4.58 -7.61 21.96
C GLU A 15 -4.39 -7.16 20.51
N ILE A 16 -4.12 -8.10 19.58
CA ILE A 16 -3.89 -7.77 18.17
C ILE A 16 -5.14 -7.89 17.31
N LEU A 17 -6.18 -8.57 17.78
CA LEU A 17 -7.35 -8.91 16.98
C LEU A 17 -8.08 -7.68 16.42
N ASP A 18 -8.29 -6.64 17.23
CA ASP A 18 -8.97 -5.42 16.80
C ASP A 18 -8.17 -4.69 15.74
N PHE A 19 -6.85 -4.60 15.92
CA PHE A 19 -5.96 -4.02 14.91
C PHE A 19 -5.99 -4.82 13.61
N GLY A 20 -5.98 -6.15 13.69
CA GLY A 20 -6.09 -7.01 12.53
C GLY A 20 -7.37 -6.77 11.74
N LYS A 21 -8.50 -6.60 12.43
CA LYS A 21 -9.78 -6.27 11.79
C LYS A 21 -9.75 -4.90 11.10
N GLN A 22 -9.19 -3.90 11.75
CA GLN A 22 -9.03 -2.55 11.19
C GLN A 22 -8.13 -2.57 9.96
N LEU A 23 -7.05 -3.34 10.01
CA LEU A 23 -6.13 -3.50 8.89
C LEU A 23 -6.80 -4.20 7.71
N ALA A 24 -7.63 -5.20 7.97
CA ALA A 24 -8.44 -5.86 6.93
C ALA A 24 -9.41 -4.88 6.27
N MET A 25 -10.03 -3.99 7.04
CA MET A 25 -10.89 -2.92 6.51
C MET A 25 -10.09 -1.94 5.65
N GLN A 26 -8.86 -1.63 6.03
CA GLN A 26 -7.96 -0.81 5.23
C GLN A 26 -7.71 -1.45 3.87
N VAL A 27 -7.41 -2.74 3.82
CA VAL A 27 -7.21 -3.48 2.57
C VAL A 27 -8.47 -3.45 1.72
N ALA A 28 -9.63 -3.68 2.32
CA ALA A 28 -10.91 -3.65 1.61
C ALA A 28 -11.22 -2.28 0.99
N ALA A 29 -10.97 -1.21 1.74
CA ALA A 29 -11.31 0.15 1.32
C ALA A 29 -10.32 0.75 0.32
N SER A 30 -9.03 0.50 0.48
CA SER A 30 -7.99 1.18 -0.29
C SER A 30 -7.34 0.33 -1.37
N SER A 31 -7.67 -0.96 -1.45
CA SER A 31 -7.21 -1.89 -2.50
C SER A 31 -5.70 -1.84 -2.79
N PRO A 32 -4.84 -2.02 -1.78
CA PRO A 32 -3.40 -2.05 -2.04
C PRO A 32 -3.04 -3.26 -2.91
N ILE A 33 -2.00 -3.14 -3.72
CA ILE A 33 -1.52 -4.23 -4.59
C ILE A 33 -0.28 -4.93 -4.00
N ALA A 34 0.33 -4.34 -2.98
CA ALA A 34 1.49 -4.91 -2.28
C ALA A 34 1.51 -4.43 -0.84
N ILE A 35 2.29 -5.11 0.00
CA ILE A 35 2.46 -4.73 1.41
C ILE A 35 3.33 -3.48 1.53
N ASP A 36 4.45 -3.46 0.83
CA ASP A 36 5.42 -2.37 0.80
C ASP A 36 6.05 -2.25 -0.59
N GLU A 37 6.96 -1.28 -0.75
CA GLU A 37 7.67 -1.07 -2.01
C GLU A 37 8.50 -2.29 -2.40
N GLU A 38 9.11 -2.98 -1.44
CA GLU A 38 9.96 -4.15 -1.70
C GLU A 38 9.16 -5.34 -2.23
N SER A 39 7.91 -5.50 -1.79
CA SER A 39 7.03 -6.56 -2.24
C SER A 39 6.27 -6.23 -3.52
N LEU A 40 6.35 -4.98 -3.99
CA LEU A 40 5.70 -4.56 -5.22
C LEU A 40 6.40 -5.17 -6.43
N ASP A 41 5.61 -5.74 -7.35
CA ASP A 41 6.13 -6.34 -8.58
C ASP A 41 6.83 -5.27 -9.43
N GLN A 42 8.10 -5.50 -9.75
CA GLN A 42 8.92 -4.57 -10.52
C GLN A 42 8.36 -4.35 -11.94
N ASN A 43 7.69 -5.34 -12.51
CA ASN A 43 7.06 -5.21 -13.81
C ASN A 43 5.90 -4.20 -13.78
N ILE A 44 5.11 -4.20 -12.70
CA ILE A 44 4.02 -3.23 -12.49
C ILE A 44 4.61 -1.84 -12.37
N LEU A 45 5.67 -1.69 -11.57
CA LEU A 45 6.34 -0.42 -11.34
C LEU A 45 6.93 0.14 -12.64
N GLN A 46 7.57 -0.71 -13.43
CA GLN A 46 8.18 -0.32 -14.71
C GLN A 46 7.12 0.13 -15.72
N LYS A 47 5.99 -0.58 -15.81
CA LYS A 47 4.88 -0.19 -16.69
C LYS A 47 4.31 1.17 -16.31
N GLU A 48 4.12 1.41 -15.02
CA GLU A 48 3.60 2.68 -14.53
C GLU A 48 4.56 3.83 -14.85
N LYS A 49 5.85 3.59 -14.66
CA LYS A 49 6.90 4.56 -15.02
C LYS A 49 6.85 4.92 -16.51
N GLU A 50 6.71 3.93 -17.38
CA GLU A 50 6.61 4.13 -18.82
C GLU A 50 5.37 4.95 -19.20
N ILE A 51 4.22 4.65 -18.61
CA ILE A 51 2.98 5.38 -18.82
C ILE A 51 3.13 6.84 -18.41
N ILE A 52 3.68 7.10 -17.24
CA ILE A 52 3.91 8.45 -16.72
C ILE A 52 4.83 9.25 -17.66
N ILE A 53 5.93 8.66 -18.08
CA ILE A 53 6.90 9.32 -18.96
C ILE A 53 6.26 9.65 -20.31
N GLU A 54 5.49 8.72 -20.88
CA GLU A 54 4.81 8.92 -22.15
C GLU A 54 3.79 10.06 -22.07
N GLU A 55 2.97 10.09 -21.04
CA GLU A 55 2.00 11.17 -20.81
C GLU A 55 2.69 12.53 -20.71
N LEU A 56 3.80 12.60 -19.98
CA LEU A 56 4.54 13.85 -19.79
C LEU A 56 5.25 14.32 -21.06
N LYS A 57 5.75 13.40 -21.88
CA LYS A 57 6.34 13.73 -23.18
C LYS A 57 5.30 14.36 -24.12
N ASN A 58 4.09 13.82 -24.11
CA ASN A 58 2.99 14.32 -24.94
C ASN A 58 2.51 15.71 -24.48
N SER A 59 2.85 16.13 -23.26
CA SER A 59 2.49 17.45 -22.73
C SER A 59 3.39 18.58 -23.22
N GLY A 60 4.50 18.27 -23.93
CA GLY A 60 5.43 19.25 -24.46
C GLY A 60 6.35 19.90 -23.42
N LYS A 61 6.43 19.36 -22.21
CA LYS A 61 7.28 19.87 -21.15
C LYS A 61 8.77 19.52 -21.37
N ASP A 62 9.66 20.36 -20.80
CA ASP A 62 11.10 20.13 -20.83
C ASP A 62 11.46 18.79 -20.15
N THR A 63 12.47 18.10 -20.70
CA THR A 63 12.96 16.80 -20.19
C THR A 63 13.28 16.81 -18.70
N LYS A 64 13.93 17.87 -18.20
CA LYS A 64 14.25 17.99 -16.77
C LYS A 64 13.01 18.08 -15.89
N ILE A 65 12.00 18.80 -16.35
CA ILE A 65 10.71 18.93 -15.66
C ILE A 65 9.99 17.59 -15.70
N VAL A 66 10.00 16.90 -16.83
CA VAL A 66 9.42 15.58 -17.00
C VAL A 66 10.01 14.58 -16.00
N GLU A 67 11.32 14.55 -15.84
CA GLU A 67 12.00 13.67 -14.88
C GLU A 67 11.53 13.92 -13.44
N LYS A 68 11.49 15.19 -13.01
CA LYS A 68 11.07 15.56 -11.66
C LYS A 68 9.62 15.17 -11.40
N ILE A 69 8.73 15.46 -12.34
CA ILE A 69 7.31 15.14 -12.23
C ILE A 69 7.10 13.63 -12.21
N SER A 70 7.84 12.89 -13.06
CA SER A 70 7.73 11.43 -13.13
C SER A 70 8.14 10.75 -11.82
N ILE A 71 9.19 11.23 -11.18
CA ILE A 71 9.63 10.72 -9.86
C ILE A 71 8.54 10.97 -8.81
N GLY A 72 7.97 12.18 -8.77
CA GLY A 72 6.89 12.52 -7.84
C GLY A 72 5.63 11.68 -8.05
N LYS A 73 5.22 11.50 -9.29
CA LYS A 73 4.06 10.67 -9.65
C LYS A 73 4.28 9.20 -9.33
N LEU A 74 5.49 8.69 -9.58
CA LEU A 74 5.84 7.30 -9.27
C LEU A 74 5.82 7.05 -7.76
N ASN A 75 6.38 7.99 -6.98
CA ASN A 75 6.36 7.90 -5.53
C ASN A 75 4.93 7.92 -4.99
N LYS A 76 4.05 8.73 -5.58
CA LYS A 76 2.64 8.75 -5.22
C LYS A 76 1.95 7.42 -5.56
N PHE A 77 2.24 6.86 -6.72
CA PHE A 77 1.72 5.54 -7.11
C PHE A 77 2.13 4.47 -6.10
N ILE A 78 3.39 4.44 -5.70
CA ILE A 78 3.90 3.51 -4.68
C ILE A 78 3.16 3.72 -3.35
N ALA A 79 3.04 4.96 -2.90
CA ALA A 79 2.37 5.30 -1.65
C ALA A 79 0.88 4.89 -1.66
N ASP A 80 0.19 5.12 -2.77
CA ASP A 80 -1.24 4.82 -2.88
C ASP A 80 -1.53 3.32 -3.03
N ASN A 81 -0.58 2.53 -3.49
CA ASN A 81 -0.78 1.11 -3.82
C ASN A 81 -0.03 0.12 -2.91
N THR A 82 0.74 0.60 -1.95
CA THR A 82 1.40 -0.25 -0.96
C THR A 82 0.76 -0.03 0.42
N LEU A 83 0.34 -1.12 1.05
CA LEU A 83 -0.43 -1.07 2.30
C LEU A 83 0.25 -0.22 3.38
N LEU A 84 1.54 -0.44 3.64
CA LEU A 84 2.25 0.25 4.71
C LEU A 84 2.43 1.75 4.47
N ASN A 85 2.39 2.19 3.22
CA ASN A 85 2.57 3.59 2.84
C ASN A 85 1.26 4.35 2.65
N GLN A 86 0.12 3.67 2.70
CA GLN A 86 -1.19 4.29 2.59
C GLN A 86 -1.54 5.07 3.86
N GLU A 87 -2.40 6.09 3.71
CA GLU A 87 -2.97 6.78 4.85
C GLU A 87 -3.94 5.86 5.59
N TRP A 88 -3.86 5.86 6.92
CA TRP A 88 -4.74 5.05 7.76
C TRP A 88 -6.18 5.57 7.67
N ILE A 89 -7.13 4.71 7.28
CA ILE A 89 -8.52 5.15 7.06
C ILE A 89 -9.20 5.69 8.32
N MET A 90 -8.78 5.23 9.49
CA MET A 90 -9.32 5.68 10.78
C MET A 90 -8.74 7.03 11.20
N GLU A 91 -7.55 7.37 10.72
CA GLU A 91 -6.85 8.61 11.02
C GLU A 91 -5.90 8.99 9.87
N PRO A 92 -6.37 9.74 8.84
CA PRO A 92 -5.58 10.02 7.64
C PRO A 92 -4.27 10.77 7.86
N LYS A 93 -4.09 11.39 9.01
CA LYS A 93 -2.83 12.06 9.37
C LYS A 93 -1.68 11.09 9.60
N LYS A 94 -1.99 9.80 9.83
CA LYS A 94 -0.99 8.75 10.05
C LYS A 94 -0.99 7.78 8.88
N LYS A 95 0.17 7.20 8.61
CA LYS A 95 0.31 6.12 7.64
C LYS A 95 0.13 4.77 8.34
N VAL A 96 -0.24 3.74 7.59
CA VAL A 96 -0.41 2.40 8.14
C VAL A 96 0.84 1.93 8.89
N LYS A 97 2.04 2.20 8.35
CA LYS A 97 3.31 1.83 9.00
C LYS A 97 3.48 2.49 10.37
N ASP A 98 3.03 3.73 10.53
CA ASP A 98 3.13 4.46 11.81
C ASP A 98 2.19 3.87 12.84
N VAL A 99 0.95 3.55 12.44
CA VAL A 99 -0.03 2.87 13.30
C VAL A 99 0.48 1.49 13.70
N LEU A 100 1.09 0.76 12.78
CA LEU A 100 1.68 -0.55 13.04
C LEU A 100 2.73 -0.47 14.15
N LYS A 101 3.61 0.53 14.10
CA LYS A 101 4.63 0.75 15.12
C LYS A 101 4.03 1.09 16.46
N GLU A 102 3.00 1.94 16.50
CA GLU A 102 2.30 2.30 17.73
C GLU A 102 1.63 1.10 18.38
N VAL A 103 0.93 0.29 17.59
CA VAL A 103 0.25 -0.92 18.08
C VAL A 103 1.25 -1.98 18.53
N ALA A 104 2.36 -2.12 17.84
CA ALA A 104 3.40 -3.08 18.18
C ALA A 104 4.01 -2.78 19.56
N GLY A 105 4.30 -1.51 19.84
CA GLY A 105 4.96 -1.13 21.08
C GLY A 105 6.26 -1.91 21.28
N LYS A 106 6.33 -2.71 22.33
CA LYS A 106 7.49 -3.57 22.62
C LYS A 106 7.46 -4.92 21.87
N TYR A 107 6.32 -5.25 21.23
CA TYR A 107 6.15 -6.50 20.49
C TYR A 107 6.54 -6.32 19.03
N LYS A 108 6.76 -7.43 18.34
CA LYS A 108 7.02 -7.44 16.91
C LYS A 108 5.72 -7.75 16.17
N ILE A 109 5.40 -6.97 15.14
CA ILE A 109 4.27 -7.22 14.26
C ILE A 109 4.77 -7.13 12.82
N GLU A 110 4.49 -8.16 12.03
CA GLU A 110 4.88 -8.22 10.63
C GLU A 110 3.70 -8.72 9.80
N ILE A 111 3.36 -7.98 8.74
CA ILE A 111 2.33 -8.38 7.78
C ILE A 111 3.01 -9.28 6.75
N LYS A 112 2.58 -10.54 6.67
CA LYS A 112 3.20 -11.51 5.76
C LYS A 112 2.52 -11.55 4.41
N GLU A 113 1.19 -11.52 4.39
CA GLU A 113 0.41 -11.68 3.16
C GLU A 113 -1.00 -11.15 3.35
N PHE A 114 -1.61 -10.68 2.27
CA PHE A 114 -3.04 -10.39 2.26
C PHE A 114 -3.63 -10.81 0.91
N ILE A 115 -4.93 -11.16 0.92
CA ILE A 115 -5.72 -11.48 -0.27
C ILE A 115 -7.05 -10.74 -0.17
N ARG A 116 -7.43 -10.05 -1.24
CA ARG A 116 -8.68 -9.31 -1.33
C ARG A 116 -9.55 -9.90 -2.43
N PHE A 117 -10.80 -10.22 -2.09
CA PHE A 117 -11.78 -10.76 -3.00
C PHE A 117 -12.95 -9.80 -3.19
N LYS A 118 -13.43 -9.67 -4.42
CA LYS A 118 -14.65 -8.94 -4.74
C LYS A 118 -15.60 -9.89 -5.44
N VAL A 119 -16.89 -9.82 -5.13
CA VAL A 119 -17.92 -10.67 -5.76
C VAL A 119 -17.92 -10.45 -7.29
N GLY A 120 -17.84 -11.55 -8.04
CA GLY A 120 -17.75 -11.53 -9.49
C GLY A 120 -16.34 -11.38 -10.05
N GLU A 121 -15.34 -11.16 -9.21
CA GLU A 121 -13.94 -11.04 -9.62
C GLU A 121 -13.41 -12.42 -10.05
N GLY A 122 -12.77 -12.48 -11.22
CA GLY A 122 -12.23 -13.72 -11.76
C GLY A 122 -13.23 -14.61 -12.49
N VAL A 123 -14.44 -14.12 -12.72
CA VAL A 123 -15.49 -14.85 -13.46
C VAL A 123 -15.46 -14.48 -14.93
#